data_b0024c870dc91083c9835dedc3fea3ba
#
_entry.id   b0024c870dc91083c9835dedc3fea3ba
#
_cell.length_a   1.000
_cell.length_b   1.000
_cell.length_c   1.000
_cell.angle_alpha   90.00
_cell.angle_beta   90.00
_cell.angle_gamma   90.00
#
_symmetry.space_group_name_H-M   'P 1'
#
loop_
_entity.id
_entity.type
_entity.pdbx_description
1 polymer ?
#
loop_
_entity_poly.entity_id
_entity_poly.type
_entity_poly.pdbx_seq_one_letter_code
_entity_poly.pdbx_strand_id
1 'polypeptide(L)'
;MEFDKYADNYDAGFMGKGSGRFYADLIKEIEVKDGDAVLDVGCGTGTVLSYIGRQKKISGFGLDVSEKMVAIAKEKNPDYQFVSGDSASLPYVDESMDVVMACMAYHHFPDQEQFRNEAMRVLKPGGSLYISDPRFPLIVRWIFNTFFKDAGFRTTKKNRMDFERSGFKTVSITKDVYVQVLHFTKGSETYWTIRN
;
A
#
# COMPACT_ATOMS: atom_id res chain seq x y z
N MET A 1 -8.98 16.53 -8.95
CA MET A 1 -8.13 16.23 -7.78
C MET A 1 -6.69 16.66 -8.02
N GLU A 2 -5.86 16.78 -6.99
CA GLU A 2 -4.48 17.23 -7.17
C GLU A 2 -3.66 16.24 -8.01
N PHE A 3 -3.82 14.97 -7.80
CA PHE A 3 -3.13 13.90 -8.55
C PHE A 3 -3.56 13.77 -10.02
N ASP A 4 -4.75 14.19 -10.39
CA ASP A 4 -5.21 14.19 -11.80
C ASP A 4 -4.33 15.04 -12.72
N LYS A 5 -3.67 16.06 -12.17
CA LYS A 5 -2.80 16.97 -12.93
C LYS A 5 -1.51 16.32 -13.41
N TYR A 6 -1.10 15.25 -12.74
CA TYR A 6 0.16 14.56 -13.00
C TYR A 6 -0.03 13.24 -13.73
N ALA A 7 -1.28 12.74 -13.86
CA ALA A 7 -1.58 11.40 -14.34
C ALA A 7 -0.98 11.10 -15.73
N ASP A 8 -1.12 12.00 -16.70
CA ASP A 8 -0.70 11.77 -18.09
C ASP A 8 0.82 11.59 -18.25
N ASN A 9 1.61 12.14 -17.34
CA ASN A 9 3.07 12.07 -17.37
C ASN A 9 3.66 11.48 -16.07
N TYR A 10 2.85 10.81 -15.26
CA TYR A 10 3.27 10.36 -13.93
C TYR A 10 4.50 9.46 -13.98
N ASP A 11 4.47 8.41 -14.78
CA ASP A 11 5.57 7.43 -14.85
C ASP A 11 6.86 8.00 -15.49
N ALA A 12 6.73 8.91 -16.45
CA ALA A 12 7.85 9.57 -17.11
C ALA A 12 8.36 10.80 -16.35
N GLY A 13 7.52 11.37 -15.49
CA GLY A 13 7.79 12.59 -14.72
C GLY A 13 8.74 12.38 -13.54
N PHE A 14 9.07 13.49 -12.87
CA PHE A 14 9.94 13.49 -11.70
C PHE A 14 9.39 12.61 -10.57
N MET A 15 8.08 12.62 -10.33
CA MET A 15 7.44 11.82 -9.28
C MET A 15 7.50 10.31 -9.58
N GLY A 16 7.19 9.88 -10.79
CA GLY A 16 7.25 8.48 -11.19
C GLY A 16 8.67 7.93 -11.21
N LYS A 17 9.64 8.70 -11.71
CA LYS A 17 11.07 8.34 -11.65
C LYS A 17 11.59 8.27 -10.21
N GLY A 18 11.14 9.19 -9.34
CA GLY A 18 11.45 9.18 -7.92
C GLY A 18 10.88 7.95 -7.20
N SER A 19 9.70 7.48 -7.62
CA SER A 19 9.03 6.32 -7.04
C SER A 19 9.69 4.98 -7.38
N GLY A 20 10.48 4.90 -8.47
CA GLY A 20 11.09 3.66 -8.96
C GLY A 20 11.91 2.92 -7.90
N ARG A 21 12.58 3.64 -7.00
CA ARG A 21 13.33 3.04 -5.89
C ARG A 21 12.42 2.38 -4.87
N PHE A 22 11.29 3.01 -4.55
CA PHE A 22 10.29 2.45 -3.62
C PHE A 22 9.66 1.19 -4.19
N TYR A 23 9.38 1.17 -5.50
CA TYR A 23 8.89 -0.01 -6.20
C TYR A 23 9.91 -1.15 -6.14
N ALA A 24 11.19 -0.87 -6.45
CA ALA A 24 12.25 -1.87 -6.42
C ALA A 24 12.46 -2.45 -5.02
N ASP A 25 12.43 -1.64 -3.98
CA ASP A 25 12.62 -2.09 -2.60
C ASP A 25 11.39 -2.88 -2.12
N LEU A 26 10.16 -2.46 -2.47
CA LEU A 26 8.97 -3.24 -2.19
C LEU A 26 8.99 -4.60 -2.90
N ILE A 27 9.33 -4.64 -4.19
CA ILE A 27 9.37 -5.87 -4.99
C ILE A 27 10.38 -6.90 -4.45
N LYS A 28 11.45 -6.46 -3.81
CA LYS A 28 12.42 -7.37 -3.16
C LYS A 28 11.89 -8.00 -1.89
N GLU A 29 11.03 -7.28 -1.17
CA GLU A 29 10.52 -7.69 0.14
C GLU A 29 9.17 -8.40 0.06
N ILE A 30 8.39 -8.15 -1.02
CA ILE A 30 7.03 -8.68 -1.14
C ILE A 30 7.04 -10.18 -1.47
N GLU A 31 6.36 -10.95 -0.65
CA GLU A 31 6.15 -12.38 -0.86
C GLU A 31 4.76 -12.60 -1.47
N VAL A 32 4.72 -12.98 -2.74
CA VAL A 32 3.49 -13.27 -3.49
C VAL A 32 3.60 -14.63 -4.15
N LYS A 33 2.52 -15.40 -4.11
CA LYS A 33 2.40 -16.73 -4.73
C LYS A 33 1.51 -16.68 -5.96
N ASP A 34 1.67 -17.66 -6.85
CA ASP A 34 0.74 -17.83 -7.96
C ASP A 34 -0.68 -18.14 -7.43
N GLY A 35 -1.65 -17.39 -7.93
CA GLY A 35 -3.04 -17.46 -7.50
C GLY A 35 -3.44 -16.46 -6.43
N ASP A 36 -2.50 -15.74 -5.80
CA ASP A 36 -2.81 -14.76 -4.77
C ASP A 36 -3.68 -13.61 -5.31
N ALA A 37 -4.62 -13.17 -4.49
CA ALA A 37 -5.37 -11.93 -4.65
C ALA A 37 -4.54 -10.79 -4.04
N VAL A 38 -4.05 -9.86 -4.87
CA VAL A 38 -3.15 -8.77 -4.48
C VAL A 38 -3.82 -7.43 -4.69
N LEU A 39 -4.01 -6.66 -3.62
CA LEU A 39 -4.60 -5.32 -3.64
C LEU A 39 -3.52 -4.24 -3.44
N ASP A 40 -3.43 -3.30 -4.37
CA ASP A 40 -2.62 -2.09 -4.27
C ASP A 40 -3.52 -0.88 -3.96
N VAL A 41 -3.35 -0.28 -2.78
CA VAL A 41 -4.12 0.90 -2.33
C VAL A 41 -3.30 2.17 -2.53
N GLY A 42 -3.82 3.09 -3.34
CA GLY A 42 -3.07 4.19 -3.93
C GLY A 42 -2.24 3.69 -5.12
N CYS A 43 -2.84 2.87 -5.98
CA CYS A 43 -2.15 2.14 -7.05
C CYS A 43 -1.61 3.02 -8.19
N GLY A 44 -2.02 4.31 -8.23
CA GLY A 44 -1.66 5.19 -9.33
C GLY A 44 -1.98 4.58 -10.69
N THR A 45 -0.99 4.52 -11.55
CA THR A 45 -1.10 3.94 -12.91
C THR A 45 -0.96 2.41 -12.96
N GLY A 46 -1.01 1.71 -11.82
CA GLY A 46 -0.94 0.26 -11.73
C GLY A 46 0.45 -0.35 -11.94
N THR A 47 1.49 0.48 -11.84
CA THR A 47 2.87 0.08 -12.17
C THR A 47 3.39 -1.03 -11.27
N VAL A 48 3.12 -0.99 -9.95
CA VAL A 48 3.60 -2.02 -9.01
C VAL A 48 2.95 -3.38 -9.30
N LEU A 49 1.64 -3.40 -9.52
CA LEU A 49 0.91 -4.62 -9.92
C LEU A 49 1.45 -5.20 -11.24
N SER A 50 1.79 -4.34 -12.22
CA SER A 50 2.42 -4.78 -13.47
C SER A 50 3.76 -5.49 -13.23
N TYR A 51 4.60 -4.98 -12.32
CA TYR A 51 5.88 -5.61 -11.98
C TYR A 51 5.70 -6.97 -11.30
N ILE A 52 4.76 -7.08 -10.38
CA ILE A 52 4.45 -8.34 -9.69
C ILE A 52 3.91 -9.36 -10.70
N GLY A 53 2.96 -8.95 -11.56
CA GLY A 53 2.32 -9.81 -12.54
C GLY A 53 3.22 -10.35 -13.64
N ARG A 54 4.39 -9.71 -13.88
CA ARG A 54 5.42 -10.26 -14.77
C ARG A 54 6.18 -11.43 -14.15
N GLN A 55 6.14 -11.58 -12.84
CA GLN A 55 6.88 -12.58 -12.09
C GLN A 55 6.00 -13.69 -11.55
N LYS A 56 4.74 -13.38 -11.28
CA LYS A 56 3.75 -14.24 -10.63
C LYS A 56 2.38 -14.11 -11.29
N LYS A 57 1.66 -15.21 -11.39
CA LYS A 57 0.28 -15.21 -11.88
C LYS A 57 -0.65 -14.83 -10.72
N ILE A 58 -1.06 -13.57 -10.66
CA ILE A 58 -1.89 -13.01 -9.59
C ILE A 58 -3.27 -12.61 -10.09
N SER A 59 -4.23 -12.48 -9.14
CA SER A 59 -5.45 -11.71 -9.32
C SER A 59 -5.18 -10.30 -8.79
N GLY A 60 -4.92 -9.34 -9.70
CA GLY A 60 -4.54 -7.97 -9.35
C GLY A 60 -5.76 -7.08 -9.14
N PHE A 61 -5.74 -6.33 -8.04
CA PHE A 61 -6.74 -5.32 -7.68
C PHE A 61 -6.03 -4.01 -7.36
N GLY A 62 -6.54 -2.90 -7.86
CA GLY A 62 -6.01 -1.58 -7.56
C GLY A 62 -7.10 -0.60 -7.16
N LEU A 63 -6.81 0.24 -6.17
CA LEU A 63 -7.67 1.34 -5.77
C LEU A 63 -6.85 2.63 -5.75
N ASP A 64 -7.39 3.67 -6.36
CA ASP A 64 -6.83 5.02 -6.30
C ASP A 64 -7.94 6.06 -6.22
N VAL A 65 -7.69 7.17 -5.57
CA VAL A 65 -8.65 8.27 -5.46
C VAL A 65 -8.82 9.03 -6.78
N SER A 66 -7.82 8.98 -7.66
CA SER A 66 -7.81 9.65 -8.98
C SER A 66 -8.43 8.77 -10.06
N GLU A 67 -9.56 9.19 -10.61
CA GLU A 67 -10.20 8.50 -11.75
C GLU A 67 -9.29 8.43 -12.98
N LYS A 68 -8.45 9.45 -13.21
CA LYS A 68 -7.49 9.47 -14.32
C LYS A 68 -6.39 8.41 -14.14
N MET A 69 -5.85 8.28 -12.91
CA MET A 69 -4.87 7.22 -12.61
C MET A 69 -5.47 5.84 -12.84
N VAL A 70 -6.69 5.62 -12.36
CA VAL A 70 -7.44 4.37 -12.55
C VAL A 70 -7.68 4.06 -14.04
N ALA A 71 -8.02 5.07 -14.85
CA ALA A 71 -8.19 4.88 -16.29
C ALA A 71 -6.90 4.41 -16.97
N ILE A 72 -5.77 5.04 -16.65
CA ILE A 72 -4.45 4.63 -17.16
C ILE A 72 -4.06 3.22 -16.66
N ALA A 73 -4.36 2.92 -15.39
CA ALA A 73 -4.07 1.60 -14.82
C ALA A 73 -4.83 0.48 -15.54
N LYS A 74 -6.11 0.70 -15.85
CA LYS A 74 -6.96 -0.23 -16.64
C LYS A 74 -6.41 -0.46 -18.05
N GLU A 75 -5.98 0.60 -18.72
CA GLU A 75 -5.40 0.50 -20.07
C GLU A 75 -4.11 -0.30 -20.07
N LYS A 76 -3.24 -0.08 -19.08
CA LYS A 76 -1.96 -0.77 -18.95
C LYS A 76 -2.08 -2.23 -18.52
N ASN A 77 -3.09 -2.57 -17.75
CA ASN A 77 -3.25 -3.89 -17.13
C ASN A 77 -4.71 -4.36 -17.29
N PRO A 78 -5.14 -4.71 -18.51
CA PRO A 78 -6.54 -5.05 -18.80
C PRO A 78 -7.04 -6.30 -18.07
N ASP A 79 -6.14 -7.17 -17.63
CA ASP A 79 -6.47 -8.40 -16.87
C ASP A 79 -6.72 -8.15 -15.39
N TYR A 80 -6.47 -6.93 -14.88
CA TYR A 80 -6.62 -6.59 -13.46
C TYR A 80 -7.83 -5.68 -13.24
N GLN A 81 -8.30 -5.63 -12.00
CA GLN A 81 -9.45 -4.82 -11.62
C GLN A 81 -8.98 -3.53 -10.93
N PHE A 82 -9.37 -2.38 -11.48
CA PHE A 82 -9.06 -1.08 -10.89
C PHE A 82 -10.34 -0.30 -10.63
N VAL A 83 -10.43 0.32 -9.46
CA VAL A 83 -11.58 1.13 -9.05
C VAL A 83 -11.12 2.46 -8.47
N SER A 84 -11.89 3.52 -8.71
CA SER A 84 -11.69 4.78 -8.01
C SER A 84 -12.39 4.73 -6.66
N GLY A 85 -11.69 5.13 -5.59
CA GLY A 85 -12.25 5.06 -4.25
C GLY A 85 -11.34 5.63 -3.16
N ASP A 86 -11.87 5.67 -1.94
CA ASP A 86 -11.16 6.12 -0.75
C ASP A 86 -10.49 4.93 -0.04
N SER A 87 -9.25 5.14 0.38
CA SER A 87 -8.51 4.18 1.21
C SER A 87 -9.18 3.86 2.56
N ALA A 88 -10.03 4.76 3.04
CA ALA A 88 -10.81 4.58 4.27
C ALA A 88 -12.09 3.73 4.07
N SER A 89 -12.42 3.32 2.83
CA SER A 89 -13.59 2.50 2.53
C SER A 89 -13.32 1.62 1.32
N LEU A 90 -12.67 0.47 1.54
CA LEU A 90 -12.28 -0.45 0.48
C LEU A 90 -13.48 -1.22 -0.06
N PRO A 91 -13.80 -1.16 -1.38
CA PRO A 91 -14.97 -1.78 -1.97
C PRO A 91 -14.78 -3.30 -2.21
N TYR A 92 -14.16 -3.98 -1.26
CA TYR A 92 -13.87 -5.40 -1.32
C TYR A 92 -14.50 -6.12 -0.12
N VAL A 93 -14.88 -7.39 -0.30
CA VAL A 93 -15.45 -8.20 0.77
C VAL A 93 -14.41 -8.57 1.81
N ASP A 94 -14.85 -8.91 3.02
CA ASP A 94 -14.00 -9.36 4.11
C ASP A 94 -13.19 -10.59 3.67
N GLU A 95 -11.94 -10.68 4.13
CA GLU A 95 -11.07 -11.85 3.96
C GLU A 95 -10.93 -12.32 2.50
N SER A 96 -10.90 -11.38 1.55
CA SER A 96 -10.77 -11.68 0.13
C SER A 96 -9.35 -11.54 -0.42
N MET A 97 -8.45 -10.83 0.28
CA MET A 97 -7.11 -10.52 -0.20
C MET A 97 -6.05 -11.35 0.52
N ASP A 98 -5.12 -11.92 -0.24
CA ASP A 98 -3.94 -12.60 0.30
C ASP A 98 -2.87 -11.58 0.66
N VAL A 99 -2.72 -10.54 -0.16
CA VAL A 99 -1.77 -9.46 0.04
C VAL A 99 -2.44 -8.12 -0.18
N VAL A 100 -2.23 -7.18 0.75
CA VAL A 100 -2.54 -5.76 0.59
C VAL A 100 -1.24 -4.98 0.61
N MET A 101 -1.09 -4.00 -0.26
CA MET A 101 0.07 -3.11 -0.25
C MET A 101 -0.33 -1.66 -0.45
N ALA A 102 0.52 -0.75 0.02
CA ALA A 102 0.49 0.67 -0.31
C ALA A 102 1.93 1.15 -0.53
N CYS A 103 2.23 1.61 -1.76
CA CYS A 103 3.56 2.05 -2.15
C CYS A 103 3.55 3.53 -2.52
N MET A 104 4.31 4.35 -1.78
CA MET A 104 4.33 5.82 -1.94
C MET A 104 2.94 6.47 -1.79
N ALA A 105 2.06 5.87 -1.00
CA ALA A 105 0.67 6.28 -0.90
C ALA A 105 0.19 6.47 0.55
N TYR A 106 0.60 5.63 1.49
CA TYR A 106 0.07 5.60 2.85
C TYR A 106 0.21 6.96 3.58
N HIS A 107 1.30 7.69 3.37
CA HIS A 107 1.49 9.02 3.97
C HIS A 107 0.53 10.09 3.42
N HIS A 108 -0.17 9.83 2.32
CA HIS A 108 -1.21 10.70 1.77
C HIS A 108 -2.63 10.31 2.21
N PHE A 109 -2.82 9.18 2.89
CA PHE A 109 -4.16 8.76 3.29
C PHE A 109 -4.74 9.70 4.33
N PRO A 110 -5.94 10.27 4.07
CA PRO A 110 -6.57 11.23 4.98
C PRO A 110 -6.88 10.62 6.35
N ASP A 111 -7.33 9.37 6.36
CA ASP A 111 -7.60 8.58 7.57
C ASP A 111 -6.78 7.30 7.57
N GLN A 112 -5.56 7.40 8.08
CA GLN A 112 -4.65 6.26 8.19
C GLN A 112 -5.14 5.19 9.18
N GLU A 113 -5.96 5.56 10.16
CA GLU A 113 -6.52 4.61 11.12
C GLU A 113 -7.60 3.77 10.45
N GLN A 114 -8.52 4.40 9.75
CA GLN A 114 -9.57 3.70 9.03
C GLN A 114 -9.01 2.82 7.92
N PHE A 115 -7.96 3.28 7.20
CA PHE A 115 -7.25 2.41 6.25
C PHE A 115 -6.73 1.14 6.92
N ARG A 116 -6.12 1.23 8.11
CA ARG A 116 -5.62 0.03 8.82
C ARG A 116 -6.74 -0.92 9.18
N ASN A 117 -7.92 -0.41 9.59
CA ASN A 117 -9.09 -1.21 9.88
C ASN A 117 -9.62 -1.91 8.63
N GLU A 118 -9.69 -1.21 7.50
CA GLU A 118 -10.11 -1.76 6.22
C GLU A 118 -9.12 -2.80 5.69
N ALA A 119 -7.81 -2.52 5.75
CA ALA A 119 -6.79 -3.49 5.38
C ALA A 119 -6.88 -4.77 6.24
N MET A 120 -7.13 -4.62 7.55
CA MET A 120 -7.37 -5.75 8.46
C MET A 120 -8.62 -6.52 8.08
N ARG A 121 -9.69 -5.84 7.67
CA ARG A 121 -10.96 -6.45 7.27
C ARG A 121 -10.82 -7.28 6.00
N VAL A 122 -10.24 -6.69 4.95
CA VAL A 122 -10.17 -7.33 3.62
C VAL A 122 -9.11 -8.43 3.52
N LEU A 123 -8.07 -8.40 4.38
CA LEU A 123 -7.05 -9.45 4.42
C LEU A 123 -7.61 -10.76 4.96
N LYS A 124 -7.28 -11.86 4.29
CA LYS A 124 -7.50 -13.22 4.82
C LYS A 124 -6.71 -13.43 6.11
N PRO A 125 -7.15 -14.36 6.99
CA PRO A 125 -6.31 -14.83 8.10
C PRO A 125 -4.94 -15.30 7.60
N GLY A 126 -3.86 -14.77 8.17
CA GLY A 126 -2.49 -15.02 7.74
C GLY A 126 -2.04 -14.20 6.51
N GLY A 127 -2.90 -13.39 5.95
CA GLY A 127 -2.58 -12.49 4.84
C GLY A 127 -1.57 -11.41 5.23
N SER A 128 -0.88 -10.86 4.24
CA SER A 128 0.24 -9.93 4.40
C SER A 128 -0.11 -8.50 3.99
N LEU A 129 0.38 -7.54 4.77
CA LEU A 129 0.30 -6.10 4.47
C LEU A 129 1.70 -5.52 4.30
N TYR A 130 1.93 -4.82 3.19
CA TYR A 130 3.19 -4.13 2.92
C TYR A 130 2.98 -2.62 2.76
N ILE A 131 3.79 -1.83 3.49
CA ILE A 131 3.82 -0.37 3.36
C ILE A 131 5.23 0.05 2.94
N SER A 132 5.35 0.62 1.75
CA SER A 132 6.60 1.19 1.25
C SER A 132 6.46 2.69 1.14
N ASP A 133 7.09 3.43 2.05
CA ASP A 133 6.92 4.88 2.17
C ASP A 133 8.26 5.60 2.41
N PRO A 134 8.33 6.91 2.13
CA PRO A 134 9.49 7.72 2.44
C PRO A 134 9.82 7.72 3.93
N ARG A 135 11.14 7.69 4.19
CA ARG A 135 11.70 7.84 5.52
C ARG A 135 12.52 9.12 5.57
N PHE A 136 12.02 10.12 6.28
CA PHE A 136 12.70 11.41 6.41
C PHE A 136 13.29 11.61 7.81
N PRO A 137 14.46 12.29 7.92
CA PRO A 137 14.95 12.84 9.18
C PRO A 137 13.91 13.74 9.84
N LEU A 138 14.01 13.91 11.16
CA LEU A 138 13.02 14.65 11.96
C LEU A 138 12.69 16.05 11.40
N ILE A 139 13.73 16.80 11.05
CA ILE A 139 13.61 18.19 10.54
C ILE A 139 12.89 18.19 9.19
N VAL A 140 13.31 17.35 8.26
CA VAL A 140 12.71 17.25 6.91
C VAL A 140 11.24 16.84 7.02
N ARG A 141 10.94 15.84 7.83
CA ARG A 141 9.55 15.39 8.09
C ARG A 141 8.71 16.51 8.70
N TRP A 142 9.24 17.27 9.66
CA TRP A 142 8.53 18.39 10.26
C TRP A 142 8.20 19.46 9.22
N ILE A 143 9.17 19.81 8.35
CA ILE A 143 8.94 20.75 7.24
C ILE A 143 7.84 20.24 6.33
N PHE A 144 7.93 18.98 5.85
CA PHE A 144 6.89 18.43 4.96
C PHE A 144 5.51 18.43 5.62
N ASN A 145 5.38 17.93 6.85
CA ASN A 145 4.10 17.87 7.56
C ASN A 145 3.55 19.26 7.93
N THR A 146 4.38 20.31 7.95
CA THR A 146 3.93 21.68 8.26
C THR A 146 3.48 22.43 7.02
N PHE A 147 4.21 22.28 5.91
CA PHE A 147 4.00 23.08 4.72
C PHE A 147 3.19 22.37 3.63
N PHE A 148 3.10 21.05 3.66
CA PHE A 148 2.30 20.26 2.70
C PHE A 148 1.09 19.66 3.43
N LYS A 149 -0.09 20.14 3.05
CA LYS A 149 -1.36 19.85 3.74
C LYS A 149 -1.72 18.37 3.80
N ASP A 150 -1.26 17.60 2.82
CA ASP A 150 -1.58 16.18 2.66
C ASP A 150 -0.37 15.27 3.02
N ALA A 151 0.63 15.80 3.71
CA ALA A 151 1.80 15.06 4.11
C ALA A 151 1.64 14.47 5.52
N GLY A 152 1.23 13.21 5.59
CA GLY A 152 1.09 12.44 6.84
C GLY A 152 2.33 11.60 7.17
N PHE A 153 3.54 12.10 6.94
CA PHE A 153 4.77 11.34 7.20
C PHE A 153 4.95 11.04 8.68
N ARG A 154 5.16 9.77 9.00
CA ARG A 154 5.39 9.29 10.37
C ARG A 154 6.76 8.63 10.50
N THR A 155 7.22 8.44 11.73
CA THR A 155 8.43 7.62 11.97
C THR A 155 8.11 6.15 11.75
N THR A 156 9.12 5.36 11.38
CA THR A 156 9.01 3.90 11.31
C THR A 156 8.47 3.31 12.63
N LYS A 157 8.96 3.83 13.78
CA LYS A 157 8.49 3.40 15.10
C LYS A 157 6.99 3.69 15.28
N LYS A 158 6.54 4.89 14.91
CA LYS A 158 5.12 5.28 15.03
C LYS A 158 4.25 4.43 14.11
N ASN A 159 4.62 4.25 12.84
CA ASN A 159 3.89 3.39 11.92
C ASN A 159 3.77 1.97 12.48
N ARG A 160 4.89 1.36 12.90
CA ARG A 160 4.85 0.03 13.51
C ARG A 160 3.86 -0.05 14.68
N MET A 161 3.96 0.86 15.62
CA MET A 161 3.07 0.88 16.80
C MET A 161 1.60 1.05 16.43
N ASP A 162 1.30 1.87 15.41
CA ASP A 162 -0.08 2.11 14.98
C ASP A 162 -0.66 0.86 14.31
N PHE A 163 0.10 0.16 13.46
CA PHE A 163 -0.33 -1.11 12.87
C PHE A 163 -0.48 -2.22 13.93
N GLU A 164 0.46 -2.33 14.89
CA GLU A 164 0.35 -3.30 15.98
C GLU A 164 -0.89 -3.05 16.86
N ARG A 165 -1.24 -1.77 17.11
CA ARG A 165 -2.47 -1.40 17.82
C ARG A 165 -3.75 -1.76 17.06
N SER A 166 -3.70 -1.74 15.74
CA SER A 166 -4.80 -2.19 14.89
C SER A 166 -4.88 -3.72 14.73
N GLY A 167 -4.06 -4.48 15.47
CA GLY A 167 -4.09 -5.95 15.51
C GLY A 167 -3.13 -6.66 14.57
N PHE A 168 -2.34 -5.94 13.78
CA PHE A 168 -1.31 -6.52 12.93
C PHE A 168 -0.11 -7.02 13.74
N LYS A 169 0.54 -8.07 13.23
CA LYS A 169 1.83 -8.54 13.75
C LYS A 169 2.94 -8.08 12.81
N THR A 170 3.98 -7.44 13.34
CA THR A 170 5.15 -7.07 12.55
C THR A 170 5.94 -8.32 12.18
N VAL A 171 6.21 -8.51 10.88
CA VAL A 171 7.06 -9.58 10.34
C VAL A 171 8.47 -9.07 10.12
N SER A 172 8.63 -8.02 9.31
CA SER A 172 9.93 -7.41 9.03
C SER A 172 9.82 -5.90 8.84
N ILE A 173 10.93 -5.21 9.01
CA ILE A 173 11.07 -3.79 8.70
C ILE A 173 12.43 -3.58 8.04
N THR A 174 12.42 -3.37 6.73
CA THR A 174 13.61 -3.02 5.95
C THR A 174 13.70 -1.51 5.80
N LYS A 175 14.89 -0.97 5.95
CA LYS A 175 15.15 0.48 5.90
C LYS A 175 16.39 0.76 5.09
N ASP A 176 16.28 1.73 4.21
CA ASP A 176 17.38 2.45 3.61
C ASP A 176 17.41 3.90 4.11
N VAL A 177 18.28 4.73 3.53
CA VAL A 177 18.44 6.15 3.91
C VAL A 177 17.11 6.92 3.76
N TYR A 178 16.36 6.65 2.69
CA TYR A 178 15.14 7.39 2.33
C TYR A 178 13.88 6.54 2.21
N VAL A 179 14.01 5.22 2.22
CA VAL A 179 12.91 4.27 2.03
C VAL A 179 12.75 3.41 3.28
N GLN A 180 11.51 3.08 3.59
CA GLN A 180 11.17 2.03 4.55
C GLN A 180 10.14 1.10 3.91
N VAL A 181 10.34 -0.20 4.09
CA VAL A 181 9.33 -1.23 3.79
C VAL A 181 8.96 -1.90 5.10
N LEU A 182 7.70 -1.83 5.46
CA LEU A 182 7.14 -2.48 6.63
C LEU A 182 6.27 -3.64 6.16
N HIS A 183 6.54 -4.83 6.66
CA HIS A 183 5.75 -6.03 6.42
C HIS A 183 5.05 -6.44 7.71
N PHE A 184 3.74 -6.59 7.60
CA PHE A 184 2.86 -7.02 8.67
C PHE A 184 2.03 -8.22 8.21
N THR A 185 1.48 -8.97 9.16
CA THR A 185 0.51 -10.03 8.88
C THR A 185 -0.73 -9.88 9.75
N LYS A 186 -1.89 -10.22 9.18
CA LYS A 186 -3.11 -10.48 9.95
C LYS A 186 -2.94 -11.83 10.63
N GLY A 187 -3.11 -11.89 11.96
CA GLY A 187 -3.05 -13.14 12.69
C GLY A 187 -3.98 -14.20 12.08
N SER A 188 -3.53 -15.44 11.98
CA SER A 188 -4.44 -16.55 11.69
C SER A 188 -5.35 -16.75 12.92
N GLU A 189 -6.66 -16.83 12.73
CA GLU A 189 -7.61 -17.23 13.76
C GLU A 189 -7.41 -18.72 14.11
N THR A 190 -6.29 -19.05 14.70
CA THR A 190 -6.10 -20.37 15.30
C THR A 190 -5.64 -20.13 16.74
N TYR A 191 -6.51 -20.51 17.68
CA TYR A 191 -6.39 -20.54 19.15
C TYR A 191 -7.17 -19.47 19.94
N TRP A 192 -8.50 -19.49 19.80
CA TRP A 192 -9.38 -19.30 20.96
C TRP A 192 -10.40 -20.43 21.01
N THR A 193 -9.94 -21.69 20.98
CA THR A 193 -10.75 -22.76 21.56
C THR A 193 -10.36 -22.81 23.03
N ILE A 194 -11.16 -22.15 23.83
CA ILE A 194 -11.17 -22.19 25.29
C ILE A 194 -11.19 -23.65 25.70
N ARG A 195 -10.16 -24.07 26.42
CA ARG A 195 -10.31 -25.21 27.33
C ARG A 195 -11.18 -24.73 28.51
N ASN A 196 -12.43 -25.09 28.52
CA ASN A 196 -13.22 -25.26 29.72
C ASN A 196 -12.99 -26.64 30.28
#